data_cd95d960281cb10e9bc984968259685b
#
_entry.id   cd95d960281cb10e9bc984968259685b
#
_cell.length_a   1.000
_cell.length_b   1.000
_cell.length_c   1.000
_cell.angle_alpha   90.00
_cell.angle_beta   90.00
_cell.angle_gamma   90.00
#
_symmetry.space_group_name_H-M   'P 1'
#
loop_
_entity.id
_entity.type
_entity.pdbx_description
1 polymer ?
#
loop_
_entity_poly.entity_id
_entity_poly.type
_entity_poly.pdbx_seq_one_letter_code
_entity_poly.pdbx_strand_id
1 'polypeptide(L)'
;MEAVYSDLNVKHFKLASGDEILGLIAGIDPKKGVIHIEYPVLLDMMGNNYMMTDYMPTSLNNIVAFGTHNIIAQSDVHDSVKQEYVKYCTGVSDKDDHDHDPFDELMDAVEQVKAGKVTYH
;
A
#
# COMPACT_ATOMS: atom_id res chain seq x y z
N MET A 1 10.62 -17.04 -1.40
CA MET A 1 9.49 -16.12 -1.20
C MET A 1 9.90 -14.82 -0.58
N GLU A 2 10.91 -14.84 0.26
CA GLU A 2 11.35 -13.58 0.87
C GLU A 2 11.83 -12.58 -0.16
N ALA A 3 12.57 -13.04 -1.16
CA ALA A 3 13.02 -12.15 -2.22
C ALA A 3 11.85 -11.54 -2.98
N VAL A 4 10.74 -12.27 -3.03
CA VAL A 4 9.54 -11.82 -3.70
C VAL A 4 8.94 -10.62 -3.00
N TYR A 5 8.85 -10.69 -1.66
CA TYR A 5 8.32 -9.56 -0.90
C TYR A 5 9.27 -8.35 -0.96
N SER A 6 10.57 -8.62 -0.99
CA SER A 6 11.52 -7.52 -1.00
C SER A 6 11.51 -6.74 -2.30
N ASP A 7 10.93 -7.32 -3.38
CA ASP A 7 10.79 -6.61 -4.63
C ASP A 7 9.67 -5.57 -4.59
N LEU A 8 8.77 -5.65 -3.62
CA LEU A 8 7.73 -4.66 -3.46
C LEU A 8 8.27 -3.46 -2.72
N ASN A 9 8.04 -2.30 -3.28
CA ASN A 9 8.52 -1.05 -2.67
C ASN A 9 7.43 -0.44 -1.81
N VAL A 10 7.11 -1.13 -0.72
CA VAL A 10 6.12 -0.64 0.22
C VAL A 10 6.73 0.48 1.04
N LYS A 11 6.04 1.60 1.13
CA LYS A 11 6.50 2.76 1.85
C LYS A 11 5.56 3.10 3.00
N HIS A 12 6.14 3.62 4.04
CA HIS A 12 5.41 4.14 5.20
C HIS A 12 5.42 5.66 5.09
N PHE A 13 4.25 6.26 5.10
CA PHE A 13 4.10 7.71 4.98
C PHE A 13 3.45 8.25 6.24
N LYS A 14 3.96 9.37 6.72
CA LYS A 14 3.29 10.12 7.77
C LYS A 14 2.69 11.37 7.14
N LEU A 15 1.41 11.57 7.37
CA LEU A 15 0.68 12.68 6.79
C LEU A 15 0.61 13.85 7.74
N ALA A 16 0.38 15.04 7.19
CA ALA A 16 0.29 16.26 7.99
C ALA A 16 -0.85 16.19 9.01
N SER A 17 -1.87 15.40 8.72
CA SER A 17 -2.98 15.22 9.66
C SER A 17 -2.59 14.40 10.89
N GLY A 18 -1.42 13.76 10.87
CA GLY A 18 -1.02 12.84 11.92
C GLY A 18 -1.26 11.39 11.58
N ASP A 19 -2.04 11.12 10.55
CA ASP A 19 -2.27 9.75 10.12
C ASP A 19 -1.01 9.15 9.53
N GLU A 20 -0.89 7.82 9.65
CA GLU A 20 0.21 7.09 9.03
C GLU A 20 -0.38 6.02 8.14
N ILE A 21 0.20 5.89 6.95
CA ILE A 21 -0.30 4.93 5.97
C ILE A 21 0.84 4.13 5.37
N LEU A 22 0.48 2.96 4.84
CA LEU A 22 1.36 2.17 3.98
C LEU A 22 0.82 2.23 2.57
N GLY A 23 1.71 2.15 1.60
CA GLY A 23 1.28 2.14 0.21
C GLY A 23 2.43 1.98 -0.73
N LEU A 24 2.09 1.89 -2.02
CA LEU A 24 3.06 1.77 -3.10
C LEU A 24 3.00 3.05 -3.92
N ILE A 25 4.16 3.60 -4.23
CA ILE A 25 4.20 4.81 -5.06
C ILE A 25 3.93 4.41 -6.50
N ALA A 26 2.84 4.92 -7.06
CA ALA A 26 2.49 4.67 -8.46
C ALA A 26 3.07 5.73 -9.38
N GLY A 27 3.24 6.94 -8.88
CA GLY A 27 3.81 8.00 -9.69
C GLY A 27 3.86 9.30 -8.91
N ILE A 28 4.68 10.22 -9.41
CA ILE A 28 4.84 11.53 -8.80
C ILE A 28 4.71 12.56 -9.91
N ASP A 29 3.91 13.58 -9.67
CA ASP A 29 3.76 14.70 -10.60
C ASP A 29 4.25 15.96 -9.89
N PRO A 30 5.54 16.32 -10.07
CA PRO A 30 6.09 17.47 -9.35
C PRO A 30 5.42 18.78 -9.76
N LYS A 31 4.98 18.89 -10.99
CA LYS A 31 4.37 20.12 -11.46
C LYS A 31 3.05 20.40 -10.76
N LYS A 32 2.29 19.35 -10.50
CA LYS A 32 1.02 19.48 -9.80
C LYS A 32 1.17 19.35 -8.30
N GLY A 33 2.34 18.93 -7.82
CA GLY A 33 2.56 18.71 -6.41
C GLY A 33 1.73 17.53 -5.88
N VAL A 34 1.67 16.46 -6.66
CA VAL A 34 0.83 15.31 -6.35
C VAL A 34 1.66 14.04 -6.42
N ILE A 35 1.42 13.14 -5.49
CA ILE A 35 1.98 11.80 -5.50
C ILE A 35 0.81 10.81 -5.50
N HIS A 36 0.89 9.82 -6.39
CA HIS A 36 -0.11 8.78 -6.49
C HIS A 36 0.34 7.57 -5.70
N ILE A 37 -0.48 7.12 -4.76
CA ILE A 37 -0.16 6.00 -3.90
C ILE A 37 -1.18 4.91 -4.13
N GLU A 38 -0.68 3.70 -4.47
CA GLU A 38 -1.52 2.53 -4.70
C GLU A 38 -1.78 1.81 -3.37
N TYR A 39 -3.01 1.33 -3.23
CA TYR A 39 -3.43 0.51 -2.09
C TYR A 39 -3.07 1.16 -0.75
N PRO A 40 -3.47 2.42 -0.53
CA PRO A 40 -3.15 3.05 0.74
C PRO A 40 -3.92 2.39 1.88
N VAL A 41 -3.19 2.06 2.94
CA VAL A 41 -3.73 1.37 4.10
C VAL A 41 -3.41 2.21 5.32
N LEU A 42 -4.41 2.47 6.13
CA LEU A 42 -4.23 3.26 7.35
C LEU A 42 -3.62 2.38 8.43
N LEU A 43 -2.58 2.91 9.09
CA LEU A 43 -1.99 2.28 10.27
C LEU A 43 -2.58 2.92 11.50
N ASP A 44 -3.28 2.14 12.30
CA ASP A 44 -3.85 2.61 13.55
C ASP A 44 -2.99 2.06 14.68
N MET A 45 -2.21 2.93 15.29
CA MET A 45 -1.26 2.51 16.31
C MET A 45 -1.99 2.27 17.62
N MET A 46 -1.73 1.11 18.22
CA MET A 46 -2.39 0.69 19.45
C MET A 46 -1.31 0.22 20.42
N GLY A 47 -0.71 1.17 21.14
CA GLY A 47 0.40 0.85 22.02
C GLY A 47 1.60 0.36 21.22
N ASN A 48 2.05 -0.86 21.49
CA ASN A 48 3.17 -1.44 20.77
C ASN A 48 2.76 -2.17 19.50
N ASN A 49 1.46 -2.24 19.23
CA ASN A 49 0.94 -2.92 18.04
C ASN A 49 0.28 -1.93 17.12
N TYR A 50 -0.06 -2.40 15.93
CA TYR A 50 -0.81 -1.59 14.98
C TYR A 50 -1.86 -2.45 14.30
N MET A 51 -2.88 -1.77 13.78
CA MET A 51 -3.94 -2.42 13.01
C MET A 51 -4.01 -1.74 11.66
N MET A 52 -4.25 -2.53 10.60
CA MET A 52 -4.41 -2.00 9.26
C MET A 52 -5.88 -1.91 8.93
N THR A 53 -6.26 -0.77 8.36
CA THR A 53 -7.63 -0.58 7.86
C THR A 53 -7.55 0.17 6.54
N ASP A 54 -8.64 0.12 5.78
CA ASP A 54 -8.67 0.85 4.52
C ASP A 54 -8.57 2.34 4.78
N TYR A 55 -7.73 3.02 4.00
CA TYR A 55 -7.57 4.44 4.18
C TYR A 55 -8.77 5.21 3.67
N MET A 56 -9.27 4.85 2.50
CA MET A 56 -10.46 5.49 1.92
C MET A 56 -11.44 4.39 1.51
N PRO A 57 -12.17 3.83 2.48
CA PRO A 57 -12.94 2.61 2.23
C PRO A 57 -14.07 2.78 1.20
N THR A 58 -14.52 4.00 0.97
CA THR A 58 -15.58 4.23 -0.03
C THR A 58 -15.03 4.60 -1.40
N SER A 59 -13.71 4.63 -1.56
CA SER A 59 -13.10 4.97 -2.83
C SER A 59 -13.28 3.84 -3.84
N LEU A 60 -13.54 4.21 -5.07
CA LEU A 60 -13.62 3.24 -6.16
C LEU A 60 -12.26 2.84 -6.67
N ASN A 61 -11.26 3.64 -6.38
CA ASN A 61 -9.93 3.46 -6.95
C ASN A 61 -8.97 2.84 -5.96
N ASN A 62 -8.02 2.07 -6.48
CA ASN A 62 -6.93 1.55 -5.66
C ASN A 62 -5.75 2.51 -5.61
N ILE A 63 -5.84 3.62 -6.31
CA ILE A 63 -4.80 4.66 -6.32
C ILE A 63 -5.42 5.95 -5.86
N VAL A 64 -4.76 6.60 -4.92
CA VAL A 64 -5.22 7.87 -4.36
C VAL A 64 -4.15 8.91 -4.60
N ALA A 65 -4.57 10.10 -5.02
CA ALA A 65 -3.66 11.21 -5.22
C ALA A 65 -3.55 12.01 -3.94
N PHE A 66 -2.32 12.18 -3.47
CA PHE A 66 -2.05 12.96 -2.26
C PHE A 66 -1.27 14.21 -2.67
N GLY A 67 -1.57 15.33 -2.05
CA GLY A 67 -0.71 16.49 -2.19
C GLY A 67 0.64 16.21 -1.53
N THR A 68 1.72 16.50 -2.24
CA THR A 68 3.05 16.21 -1.69
C THR A 68 3.30 16.95 -0.39
N HIS A 69 2.71 18.15 -0.24
CA HIS A 69 2.87 18.94 0.97
C HIS A 69 2.19 18.31 2.18
N ASN A 70 1.31 17.33 1.97
CA ASN A 70 0.65 16.63 3.07
C ASN A 70 1.46 15.45 3.60
N ILE A 71 2.54 15.11 2.92
CA ILE A 71 3.39 14.00 3.36
C ILE A 71 4.61 14.60 4.03
N ILE A 72 4.71 14.43 5.35
CA ILE A 72 5.78 15.05 6.10
C ILE A 72 6.96 14.12 6.34
N ALA A 73 6.78 12.82 6.11
CA ALA A 73 7.86 11.85 6.24
C ALA A 73 7.52 10.58 5.49
N GLN A 74 8.54 9.89 5.01
CA GLN A 74 8.35 8.58 4.41
C GLN A 74 9.59 7.73 4.65
N SER A 75 9.39 6.42 4.68
CA SER A 75 10.49 5.49 4.88
C SER A 75 10.15 4.14 4.28
N ASP A 76 11.18 3.32 4.13
CA ASP A 76 10.98 1.91 3.83
C ASP A 76 10.47 1.21 5.08
N VAL A 77 9.95 0.00 4.90
CA VAL A 77 9.44 -0.78 6.02
C VAL A 77 10.17 -2.11 6.11
N HIS A 78 10.07 -2.75 7.26
CA HIS A 78 10.64 -4.07 7.47
C HIS A 78 9.91 -5.11 6.63
N ASP A 79 10.62 -6.20 6.29
CA ASP A 79 10.01 -7.27 5.50
C ASP A 79 8.79 -7.87 6.17
N SER A 80 8.78 -7.96 7.49
CA SER A 80 7.63 -8.48 8.20
C SER A 80 6.40 -7.60 7.99
N VAL A 81 6.60 -6.30 7.94
CA VAL A 81 5.50 -5.36 7.69
C VAL A 81 5.02 -5.49 6.25
N LYS A 82 5.95 -5.68 5.30
CA LYS A 82 5.56 -5.90 3.90
C LYS A 82 4.67 -7.13 3.77
N GLN A 83 5.03 -8.20 4.47
CA GLN A 83 4.23 -9.43 4.42
C GLN A 83 2.83 -9.19 4.95
N GLU A 84 2.72 -8.48 6.06
CA GLU A 84 1.41 -8.20 6.63
C GLU A 84 0.60 -7.28 5.72
N TYR A 85 1.26 -6.31 5.10
CA TYR A 85 0.59 -5.44 4.15
C TYR A 85 0.04 -6.24 2.96
N VAL A 86 0.84 -7.16 2.42
CA VAL A 86 0.41 -7.99 1.32
C VAL A 86 -0.80 -8.84 1.73
N LYS A 87 -0.73 -9.44 2.90
CA LYS A 87 -1.84 -10.24 3.38
C LYS A 87 -3.11 -9.41 3.53
N TYR A 88 -2.96 -8.22 4.04
CA TYR A 88 -4.11 -7.33 4.19
C TYR A 88 -4.72 -6.99 2.83
N CYS A 89 -3.88 -6.59 1.87
CA CYS A 89 -4.36 -6.14 0.56
C CYS A 89 -5.00 -7.26 -0.24
N THR A 90 -4.50 -8.50 -0.08
CA THR A 90 -5.05 -9.64 -0.82
C THR A 90 -6.19 -10.32 -0.09
N GLY A 91 -6.38 -10.00 1.18
CA GLY A 91 -7.42 -10.65 1.98
C GLY A 91 -7.10 -12.08 2.36
N VAL A 92 -5.85 -12.51 2.18
CA VAL A 92 -5.46 -13.87 2.49
C VAL A 92 -4.96 -13.95 3.92
N SER A 93 -5.48 -14.92 4.68
CA SER A 93 -5.02 -15.17 6.04
C SER A 93 -4.09 -16.37 6.04
N ASP A 94 -3.37 -16.55 7.15
CA ASP A 94 -2.46 -17.68 7.28
C ASP A 94 -3.18 -19.02 7.14
N LYS A 95 -4.46 -19.06 7.47
CA LYS A 95 -5.23 -20.29 7.38
C LYS A 95 -5.65 -20.64 5.98
N ASP A 96 -5.70 -19.66 5.10
CA ASP A 96 -6.31 -19.82 3.78
C ASP A 96 -5.32 -19.90 2.66
N ASP A 97 -4.03 -19.91 2.92
CA ASP A 97 -3.05 -19.77 1.85
C ASP A 97 -2.39 -21.09 1.46
N HIS A 98 -3.11 -22.18 1.55
CA HIS A 98 -2.55 -23.48 1.17
C HIS A 98 -2.19 -23.55 -0.30
N ASP A 99 -3.08 -23.07 -1.16
CA ASP A 99 -2.90 -23.16 -2.60
C ASP A 99 -2.75 -21.81 -3.23
N HIS A 100 -2.42 -20.80 -2.44
CA HIS A 100 -2.56 -19.45 -2.89
C HIS A 100 -1.40 -18.61 -2.38
N ASP A 101 -0.75 -17.91 -3.29
CA ASP A 101 0.37 -17.04 -2.95
C ASP A 101 -0.13 -15.60 -2.92
N PRO A 102 -0.27 -14.99 -1.73
CA PRO A 102 -0.76 -13.61 -1.65
C PRO A 102 0.10 -12.65 -2.44
N PHE A 103 1.41 -12.95 -2.53
CA PHE A 103 2.31 -12.08 -3.27
C PHE A 103 1.94 -12.07 -4.75
N ASP A 104 1.63 -13.24 -5.31
CA ASP A 104 1.28 -13.33 -6.73
C ASP A 104 0.04 -12.50 -7.04
N GLU A 105 -0.96 -12.56 -6.18
CA GLU A 105 -2.16 -11.75 -6.40
C GLU A 105 -1.86 -10.28 -6.37
N LEU A 106 -1.06 -9.85 -5.40
CA LEU A 106 -0.73 -8.45 -5.28
C LEU A 106 0.10 -7.99 -6.47
N MET A 107 1.05 -8.82 -6.91
CA MET A 107 1.89 -8.46 -8.04
C MET A 107 1.07 -8.37 -9.32
N ASP A 108 0.11 -9.25 -9.50
CA ASP A 108 -0.78 -9.15 -10.66
C ASP A 108 -1.51 -7.82 -10.65
N ALA A 109 -2.04 -7.42 -9.51
CA ALA A 109 -2.76 -6.17 -9.39
C ALA A 109 -1.84 -4.98 -9.68
N VAL A 110 -0.64 -5.01 -9.13
CA VAL A 110 0.32 -3.93 -9.32
C VAL A 110 0.74 -3.84 -10.78
N GLU A 111 1.00 -4.99 -11.42
CA GLU A 111 1.38 -4.98 -12.82
C GLU A 111 0.28 -4.46 -13.72
N GLN A 112 -0.97 -4.81 -13.42
CA GLN A 112 -2.09 -4.30 -14.19
C GLN A 112 -2.16 -2.79 -14.08
N VAL A 113 -1.93 -2.25 -12.90
CA VAL A 113 -1.93 -0.80 -12.70
C VAL A 113 -0.80 -0.17 -13.49
N LYS A 114 0.40 -0.74 -13.40
CA LYS A 114 1.56 -0.18 -14.08
C LYS A 114 1.40 -0.24 -15.59
N ALA A 115 0.74 -1.26 -16.08
CA ALA A 115 0.50 -1.41 -17.52
C ALA A 115 -0.67 -0.58 -18.01
N GLY A 116 -1.38 0.09 -17.10
CA GLY A 116 -2.54 0.89 -17.48
C GLY A 116 -3.74 0.06 -17.83
N LYS A 117 -3.76 -1.19 -17.41
CA LYS A 117 -4.89 -2.07 -17.73
C LYS A 117 -6.02 -1.97 -16.73
N VAL A 118 -5.70 -1.54 -15.53
CA VAL A 118 -6.72 -1.38 -14.51
C VAL A 118 -7.41 -0.05 -14.74
N THR A 119 -8.73 -0.12 -14.76
CA THR A 119 -9.52 1.07 -14.98
C THR A 119 -9.93 1.65 -13.65
N TYR A 120 -9.75 2.93 -13.48
CA TYR A 120 -10.11 3.63 -12.26
C TYR A 120 -11.45 4.30 -12.47
N HIS A 121 -12.38 3.94 -11.69
CA HIS A 121 -13.72 4.47 -11.90
C HIS A 121 -14.25 5.09 -10.66
#